data_f4c53aa6cd1043c693ead2410772c2d6
#
_entry.id   f4c53aa6cd1043c693ead2410772c2d6
#
_cell.length_a   1.000
_cell.length_b   1.000
_cell.length_c   1.000
_cell.angle_alpha   90.00
_cell.angle_beta   90.00
_cell.angle_gamma   90.00
#
_symmetry.space_group_name_H-M   'P 1'
#
loop_
_entity.id
_entity.type
_entity.pdbx_description
1 polymer ?
#
loop_
_entity_poly.entity_id
_entity_poly.type
_entity_poly.pdbx_seq_one_letter_code
_entity_poly.pdbx_strand_id
1 'polypeptide(L)'
;FFPAPPIQSPSVAARQLPLGEQAQQLPFPVTTLSREKVNPKSPQAFRIYKFKKYISAENAQSEAEGILNHLLEETRKYMNHLGDYDVIVIGAGHAGIEAAHAAATLGAKTAVFTMSLDAIGNMPCNPSIGGTAKGTLVRELDALGGVMGLAADATYLQSRMLNRGKGPAVHALRVQTDRKRYHEYMKHALELTPGLAIHQAEVVGIETENGRVKGVVTQLNGEYSAKCVVIATGTNLGGKIFVGDAWYASGPDGMHAANALTDSLKAAGLPLRRFKTGTPARVH
;
A
#
# COMPACT_ATOMS: atom_id res chain seq x y z
N PHE A 1 29.75 -31.66 10.95
CA PHE A 1 29.82 -31.58 9.47
C PHE A 1 29.14 -32.82 8.88
N PHE A 2 27.87 -32.66 8.44
CA PHE A 2 27.21 -33.62 7.57
C PHE A 2 26.80 -32.88 6.28
N PRO A 3 27.11 -33.41 5.09
CA PRO A 3 26.70 -32.77 3.84
C PRO A 3 25.22 -33.01 3.57
N ALA A 4 24.51 -31.97 3.17
CA ALA A 4 23.12 -32.06 2.74
C ALA A 4 23.00 -32.72 1.35
N PRO A 5 21.95 -33.53 1.11
CA PRO A 5 21.72 -34.13 -0.20
C PRO A 5 21.30 -33.12 -1.27
N PRO A 6 21.56 -33.38 -2.55
CA PRO A 6 21.25 -32.46 -3.64
C PRO A 6 19.74 -32.41 -3.90
N ILE A 7 19.21 -31.17 -4.03
CA ILE A 7 17.84 -30.90 -4.40
C ILE A 7 17.68 -31.13 -5.91
N GLN A 8 16.94 -32.17 -6.27
CA GLN A 8 16.49 -32.39 -7.64
C GLN A 8 15.30 -31.45 -7.92
N SER A 9 15.42 -30.63 -8.98
CA SER A 9 14.33 -29.81 -9.49
C SER A 9 13.33 -30.68 -10.25
N PRO A 10 12.00 -30.60 -9.98
CA PRO A 10 11.01 -31.21 -10.85
C PRO A 10 10.76 -30.29 -12.06
N SER A 11 10.94 -30.84 -13.24
CA SER A 11 10.50 -30.26 -14.50
C SER A 11 8.98 -30.20 -14.55
N VAL A 12 8.41 -28.99 -14.54
CA VAL A 12 6.97 -28.79 -14.77
C VAL A 12 6.71 -28.71 -16.27
N ALA A 13 6.24 -29.82 -16.82
CA ALA A 13 5.62 -29.84 -18.14
C ALA A 13 4.31 -29.08 -18.07
N ALA A 14 4.22 -27.94 -18.76
CA ALA A 14 2.99 -27.18 -18.93
C ALA A 14 2.02 -27.99 -19.81
N ARG A 15 0.99 -28.58 -19.22
CA ARG A 15 -0.18 -29.06 -19.95
C ARG A 15 -1.11 -27.87 -20.19
N GLN A 16 -1.19 -27.42 -21.44
CA GLN A 16 -2.27 -26.57 -21.91
C GLN A 16 -3.58 -27.37 -21.90
N LEU A 17 -4.55 -26.92 -21.11
CA LEU A 17 -5.93 -27.41 -21.18
C LEU A 17 -6.68 -26.57 -22.23
N PRO A 18 -7.55 -27.19 -23.07
CA PRO A 18 -8.29 -26.50 -24.10
C PRO A 18 -9.37 -25.58 -23.48
N LEU A 19 -9.50 -24.38 -24.06
CA LEU A 19 -10.39 -23.27 -23.68
C LEU A 19 -11.87 -23.51 -24.01
N GLY A 20 -12.38 -24.74 -23.92
CA GLY A 20 -13.71 -25.09 -24.44
C GLY A 20 -14.81 -25.43 -23.44
N GLU A 21 -14.53 -25.72 -22.18
CA GLU A 21 -15.55 -26.33 -21.31
C GLU A 21 -15.79 -25.70 -19.93
N GLN A 22 -15.33 -24.49 -19.67
CA GLN A 22 -15.59 -23.81 -18.38
C GLN A 22 -16.69 -22.73 -18.40
N ALA A 23 -17.47 -22.62 -19.47
CA ALA A 23 -18.54 -21.63 -19.60
C ALA A 23 -19.91 -22.06 -19.02
N GLN A 24 -20.03 -23.24 -18.40
CA GLN A 24 -21.36 -23.80 -18.05
C GLN A 24 -21.67 -23.99 -16.56
N GLN A 25 -20.94 -23.38 -15.62
CA GLN A 25 -21.39 -23.41 -14.20
C GLN A 25 -21.19 -22.06 -13.51
N LEU A 26 -22.08 -21.09 -13.81
CA LEU A 26 -22.34 -19.97 -12.92
C LEU A 26 -23.40 -20.41 -11.89
N PRO A 27 -23.15 -20.32 -10.57
CA PRO A 27 -24.05 -20.81 -9.55
C PRO A 27 -25.29 -19.93 -9.28
N PHE A 28 -25.51 -18.84 -10.07
CA PHE A 28 -26.72 -18.00 -9.94
C PHE A 28 -27.14 -17.45 -11.30
N PRO A 29 -28.46 -17.57 -11.67
CA PRO A 29 -28.97 -16.91 -12.86
C PRO A 29 -29.00 -15.39 -12.68
N VAL A 30 -28.58 -14.66 -13.72
CA VAL A 30 -28.48 -13.19 -13.78
C VAL A 30 -29.83 -12.49 -13.52
N THR A 31 -30.93 -13.19 -13.65
CA THR A 31 -32.31 -12.68 -13.51
C THR A 31 -32.76 -12.39 -12.07
N THR A 32 -32.00 -12.78 -11.05
CA THR A 32 -32.40 -12.61 -9.64
C THR A 32 -31.87 -11.33 -8.97
N LEU A 33 -31.04 -10.54 -9.66
CA LEU A 33 -30.44 -9.31 -9.10
C LEU A 33 -31.27 -8.03 -9.30
N SER A 34 -32.40 -8.09 -10.02
CA SER A 34 -33.15 -6.89 -10.44
C SER A 34 -34.12 -6.33 -9.40
N ARG A 35 -34.31 -6.92 -8.21
CA ARG A 35 -35.35 -6.50 -7.24
C ARG A 35 -35.00 -6.45 -5.76
N GLU A 36 -33.81 -6.80 -5.33
CA GLU A 36 -33.44 -6.60 -3.94
C GLU A 36 -32.84 -5.20 -3.75
N LYS A 37 -33.49 -4.39 -2.90
CA LYS A 37 -32.94 -3.10 -2.43
C LYS A 37 -31.62 -3.37 -1.73
N VAL A 38 -30.53 -2.99 -2.35
CA VAL A 38 -29.18 -3.09 -1.78
C VAL A 38 -29.16 -2.26 -0.50
N ASN A 39 -28.93 -2.90 0.64
CA ASN A 39 -28.78 -2.20 1.91
C ASN A 39 -27.43 -1.42 1.87
N PRO A 40 -27.44 -0.08 1.93
CA PRO A 40 -26.24 0.73 1.77
C PRO A 40 -25.22 0.58 2.92
N LYS A 41 -25.60 -0.07 4.02
CA LYS A 41 -24.71 -0.35 5.17
C LYS A 41 -24.02 -1.72 5.09
N SER A 42 -24.21 -2.47 4.01
CA SER A 42 -23.58 -3.79 3.87
C SER A 42 -22.26 -3.73 3.07
N PRO A 43 -21.33 -4.70 3.25
CA PRO A 43 -20.11 -4.82 2.47
C PRO A 43 -20.32 -5.04 0.96
N GLN A 44 -21.52 -4.85 0.45
CA GLN A 44 -21.91 -5.10 -0.94
C GLN A 44 -21.36 -4.06 -1.93
N ALA A 45 -21.06 -2.84 -1.50
CA ALA A 45 -20.32 -1.86 -2.32
C ALA A 45 -18.96 -2.45 -2.79
N PHE A 46 -18.37 -3.33 -1.96
CA PHE A 46 -17.16 -4.09 -2.26
C PHE A 46 -17.35 -5.17 -3.35
N ARG A 47 -18.58 -5.64 -3.57
CA ARG A 47 -18.91 -6.63 -4.62
C ARG A 47 -18.93 -6.03 -6.02
N ILE A 48 -19.19 -4.74 -6.17
CA ILE A 48 -19.27 -4.06 -7.48
C ILE A 48 -17.92 -4.07 -8.17
N TYR A 49 -16.80 -3.93 -7.45
CA TYR A 49 -15.46 -4.06 -8.00
C TYR A 49 -15.14 -5.48 -8.52
N LYS A 50 -15.76 -6.52 -7.97
CA LYS A 50 -15.62 -7.90 -8.46
C LYS A 50 -16.41 -8.17 -9.73
N PHE A 51 -17.50 -7.44 -9.99
CA PHE A 51 -18.41 -7.70 -11.11
C PHE A 51 -17.77 -7.40 -12.48
N LYS A 52 -16.91 -6.36 -12.59
CA LYS A 52 -16.19 -6.04 -13.85
C LYS A 52 -15.35 -7.19 -14.42
N LYS A 53 -15.02 -8.21 -13.63
CA LYS A 53 -14.14 -9.33 -14.03
C LYS A 53 -14.86 -10.46 -14.80
N TYR A 54 -16.18 -10.47 -14.83
CA TYR A 54 -16.97 -11.63 -15.31
C TYR A 54 -17.75 -11.39 -16.59
N ILE A 55 -17.63 -10.24 -17.25
CA ILE A 55 -18.41 -9.92 -18.45
C ILE A 55 -17.51 -10.03 -19.67
N SER A 56 -17.68 -11.10 -20.43
CA SER A 56 -16.90 -11.39 -21.64
C SER A 56 -17.73 -11.63 -22.93
N ALA A 57 -19.04 -11.28 -22.96
CA ALA A 57 -19.87 -11.43 -24.13
C ALA A 57 -20.41 -10.07 -24.61
N GLU A 58 -20.22 -9.74 -25.89
CA GLU A 58 -20.47 -8.42 -26.47
C GLU A 58 -21.91 -7.87 -26.31
N ASN A 59 -22.93 -8.71 -26.22
CA ASN A 59 -24.33 -8.25 -26.02
C ASN A 59 -24.74 -8.12 -24.53
N ALA A 60 -24.00 -8.74 -23.61
CA ALA A 60 -24.18 -8.58 -22.17
C ALA A 60 -23.44 -7.36 -21.63
N GLN A 61 -22.55 -6.77 -22.42
CA GLN A 61 -21.65 -5.70 -21.99
C GLN A 61 -22.39 -4.38 -21.78
N SER A 62 -23.31 -4.02 -22.69
CA SER A 62 -24.10 -2.77 -22.60
C SER A 62 -25.11 -2.80 -21.44
N GLU A 63 -25.77 -3.94 -21.21
CA GLU A 63 -26.73 -4.10 -20.11
C GLU A 63 -26.01 -4.14 -18.74
N ALA A 64 -24.86 -4.79 -18.70
CA ALA A 64 -24.01 -4.82 -17.51
C ALA A 64 -23.33 -3.47 -17.22
N GLU A 65 -22.96 -2.69 -18.23
CA GLU A 65 -22.50 -1.31 -18.08
C GLU A 65 -23.61 -0.40 -17.56
N GLY A 66 -24.85 -0.57 -18.03
CA GLY A 66 -26.01 0.15 -17.50
C GLY A 66 -26.29 -0.16 -16.04
N ILE A 67 -26.27 -1.45 -15.66
CA ILE A 67 -26.43 -1.87 -14.27
C ILE A 67 -25.27 -1.37 -13.40
N LEU A 68 -24.03 -1.48 -13.90
CA LEU A 68 -22.85 -1.00 -13.20
C LEU A 68 -22.89 0.52 -12.96
N ASN A 69 -23.28 1.29 -13.99
CA ASN A 69 -23.42 2.74 -13.87
C ASN A 69 -24.52 3.13 -12.88
N HIS A 70 -25.66 2.45 -12.92
CA HIS A 70 -26.73 2.66 -11.95
C HIS A 70 -26.27 2.34 -10.51
N LEU A 71 -25.56 1.23 -10.31
CA LEU A 71 -25.01 0.86 -9.01
C LEU A 71 -23.90 1.84 -8.53
N LEU A 72 -23.12 2.37 -9.46
CA LEU A 72 -22.12 3.41 -9.13
C LEU A 72 -22.79 4.72 -8.76
N GLU A 73 -23.87 5.13 -9.44
CA GLU A 73 -24.65 6.31 -9.06
C GLU A 73 -25.35 6.15 -7.71
N GLU A 74 -25.94 4.99 -7.43
CA GLU A 74 -26.51 4.68 -6.13
C GLU A 74 -25.44 4.70 -5.02
N THR A 75 -24.26 4.18 -5.30
CA THR A 75 -23.13 4.21 -4.34
C THR A 75 -22.64 5.63 -4.10
N ARG A 76 -22.58 6.46 -5.14
CA ARG A 76 -22.19 7.89 -5.04
C ARG A 76 -23.09 8.70 -4.11
N LYS A 77 -24.39 8.38 -4.02
CA LYS A 77 -25.31 9.05 -3.06
C LYS A 77 -24.90 8.88 -1.60
N TYR A 78 -24.06 7.91 -1.29
CA TYR A 78 -23.58 7.61 0.08
C TYR A 78 -22.10 7.97 0.27
N MET A 79 -21.44 8.51 -0.75
CA MET A 79 -20.07 9.02 -0.63
C MET A 79 -20.10 10.46 -0.12
N ASN A 80 -19.29 10.73 0.88
CA ASN A 80 -19.15 12.05 1.45
C ASN A 80 -17.84 12.66 0.97
N HIS A 81 -17.94 13.77 0.23
CA HIS A 81 -16.77 14.57 -0.09
C HIS A 81 -16.25 15.25 1.17
N LEU A 82 -15.00 14.94 1.56
CA LEU A 82 -14.41 15.36 2.83
C LEU A 82 -13.26 16.35 2.67
N GLY A 83 -12.77 16.57 1.47
CA GLY A 83 -11.72 17.57 1.25
C GLY A 83 -11.04 17.52 -0.10
N ASP A 84 -10.38 18.63 -0.43
CA ASP A 84 -9.62 18.82 -1.66
C ASP A 84 -8.16 19.06 -1.33
N TYR A 85 -7.27 18.41 -2.05
CA TYR A 85 -5.82 18.48 -1.89
C TYR A 85 -5.11 18.62 -3.24
N ASP A 86 -3.91 19.16 -3.23
CA ASP A 86 -3.03 19.11 -4.39
C ASP A 86 -2.36 17.75 -4.49
N VAL A 87 -1.91 17.23 -3.34
CA VAL A 87 -1.23 15.93 -3.24
C VAL A 87 -1.85 15.08 -2.14
N ILE A 88 -2.19 13.85 -2.46
CA ILE A 88 -2.55 12.83 -1.48
C ILE A 88 -1.47 11.76 -1.46
N VAL A 89 -0.98 11.41 -0.26
CA VAL A 89 -0.01 10.33 -0.04
C VAL A 89 -0.70 9.17 0.68
N ILE A 90 -0.64 7.98 0.11
CA ILE A 90 -1.24 6.77 0.68
C ILE A 90 -0.16 5.96 1.38
N GLY A 91 -0.19 5.94 2.71
CA GLY A 91 0.77 5.27 3.58
C GLY A 91 1.77 6.23 4.23
N ALA A 92 1.87 6.18 5.55
CA ALA A 92 2.81 6.97 6.37
C ALA A 92 4.02 6.13 6.85
N GLY A 93 4.54 5.25 5.99
CA GLY A 93 5.86 4.66 6.12
C GLY A 93 6.94 5.65 5.72
N HIS A 94 8.22 5.25 5.70
CA HIS A 94 9.33 6.15 5.43
C HIS A 94 9.18 6.92 4.12
N ALA A 95 8.84 6.23 3.02
CA ALA A 95 8.66 6.86 1.72
C ALA A 95 7.47 7.84 1.71
N GLY A 96 6.37 7.48 2.39
CA GLY A 96 5.19 8.34 2.47
C GLY A 96 5.42 9.58 3.33
N ILE A 97 6.12 9.46 4.44
CA ILE A 97 6.50 10.60 5.28
C ILE A 97 7.31 11.61 4.48
N GLU A 98 8.36 11.17 3.81
CA GLU A 98 9.25 12.03 3.03
C GLU A 98 8.50 12.68 1.86
N ALA A 99 7.64 11.92 1.16
CA ALA A 99 6.83 12.46 0.07
C ALA A 99 5.83 13.52 0.57
N ALA A 100 5.16 13.26 1.69
CA ALA A 100 4.18 14.19 2.27
C ALA A 100 4.85 15.46 2.80
N HIS A 101 5.96 15.31 3.53
CA HIS A 101 6.74 16.42 4.04
C HIS A 101 7.28 17.30 2.90
N ALA A 102 7.88 16.70 1.88
CA ALA A 102 8.42 17.42 0.73
C ALA A 102 7.32 18.17 -0.04
N ALA A 103 6.18 17.52 -0.32
CA ALA A 103 5.08 18.16 -1.04
C ALA A 103 4.52 19.37 -0.27
N ALA A 104 4.31 19.21 1.03
CA ALA A 104 3.82 20.30 1.88
C ALA A 104 4.85 21.44 2.02
N THR A 105 6.13 21.12 2.20
CA THR A 105 7.20 22.12 2.27
C THR A 105 7.34 22.93 0.97
N LEU A 106 7.03 22.32 -0.17
CA LEU A 106 6.96 23.00 -1.47
C LEU A 106 5.69 23.83 -1.66
N GLY A 107 4.81 23.91 -0.66
CA GLY A 107 3.61 24.72 -0.65
C GLY A 107 2.37 24.03 -1.23
N ALA A 108 2.41 22.75 -1.52
CA ALA A 108 1.23 22.00 -1.94
C ALA A 108 0.32 21.71 -0.73
N LYS A 109 -0.99 21.89 -0.87
CA LYS A 109 -1.96 21.43 0.12
C LYS A 109 -1.98 19.90 0.09
N THR A 110 -1.41 19.27 1.12
CA THR A 110 -1.11 17.85 1.12
C THR A 110 -1.89 17.10 2.19
N ALA A 111 -2.31 15.87 1.90
CA ALA A 111 -2.82 14.93 2.89
C ALA A 111 -2.03 13.62 2.86
N VAL A 112 -1.75 13.05 4.03
CA VAL A 112 -1.23 11.70 4.17
C VAL A 112 -2.24 10.80 4.86
N PHE A 113 -2.50 9.62 4.28
CA PHE A 113 -3.41 8.63 4.82
C PHE A 113 -2.64 7.46 5.42
N THR A 114 -3.01 7.08 6.63
CA THR A 114 -2.45 5.92 7.31
C THR A 114 -3.56 5.09 7.96
N MET A 115 -3.40 3.79 8.00
CA MET A 115 -4.35 2.89 8.68
C MET A 115 -4.28 3.03 10.21
N SER A 116 -3.14 3.48 10.75
CA SER A 116 -2.95 3.74 12.17
C SER A 116 -1.99 4.90 12.37
N LEU A 117 -2.37 5.87 13.21
CA LEU A 117 -1.49 6.96 13.62
C LEU A 117 -0.28 6.46 14.44
N ASP A 118 -0.42 5.33 15.12
CA ASP A 118 0.65 4.69 15.90
C ASP A 118 1.62 3.87 15.04
N ALA A 119 1.37 3.78 13.73
CA ALA A 119 2.25 3.11 12.77
C ALA A 119 3.01 4.08 11.85
N ILE A 120 2.94 5.39 12.08
CA ILE A 120 3.71 6.39 11.33
C ILE A 120 5.20 6.15 11.56
N GLY A 121 5.99 6.03 10.48
CA GLY A 121 7.43 5.79 10.58
C GLY A 121 7.80 4.45 11.24
N ASN A 122 6.89 3.49 11.23
CA ASN A 122 7.09 2.20 11.85
C ASN A 122 8.26 1.43 11.21
N MET A 123 9.10 0.81 12.06
CA MET A 123 10.21 -0.05 11.65
C MET A 123 9.97 -1.49 12.09
N PRO A 124 9.14 -2.25 11.37
CA PRO A 124 8.69 -3.58 11.83
C PRO A 124 9.78 -4.65 11.84
N CYS A 125 10.82 -4.47 11.04
CA CYS A 125 11.92 -5.44 10.96
C CYS A 125 13.06 -5.08 11.94
N ASN A 126 13.98 -4.23 11.50
CA ASN A 126 15.11 -3.74 12.32
C ASN A 126 14.98 -2.23 12.47
N PRO A 127 14.96 -1.69 13.70
CA PRO A 127 14.91 -0.26 13.94
C PRO A 127 16.27 0.38 13.65
N SER A 128 16.65 0.41 12.38
CA SER A 128 17.92 0.97 11.93
C SER A 128 17.81 1.72 10.61
N ILE A 129 18.51 2.84 10.55
CA ILE A 129 18.60 3.71 9.38
C ILE A 129 20.00 3.59 8.77
N GLY A 130 20.09 3.61 7.44
CA GLY A 130 21.35 3.49 6.72
C GLY A 130 21.79 2.04 6.50
N GLY A 131 23.11 1.82 6.50
CA GLY A 131 23.75 0.57 6.10
C GLY A 131 24.18 0.59 4.63
N THR A 132 24.68 -0.55 4.13
CA THR A 132 25.20 -0.67 2.77
C THR A 132 24.11 -0.29 1.74
N ALA A 133 24.43 0.58 0.80
CA ALA A 133 23.54 1.23 -0.16
C ALA A 133 22.48 2.16 0.45
N LYS A 134 21.78 1.75 1.53
CA LYS A 134 20.76 2.59 2.18
C LYS A 134 21.34 3.89 2.75
N GLY A 135 22.55 3.84 3.30
CA GLY A 135 23.23 5.03 3.85
C GLY A 135 23.46 6.13 2.80
N THR A 136 23.72 5.76 1.56
CA THR A 136 23.86 6.70 0.44
C THR A 136 22.52 7.39 0.15
N LEU A 137 21.45 6.61 0.03
CA LEU A 137 20.10 7.15 -0.22
C LEU A 137 19.62 8.07 0.91
N VAL A 138 19.92 7.74 2.19
CA VAL A 138 19.57 8.60 3.33
C VAL A 138 20.30 9.94 3.26
N ARG A 139 21.58 9.95 2.85
CA ARG A 139 22.34 11.20 2.70
C ARG A 139 21.84 12.07 1.55
N GLU A 140 21.45 11.46 0.44
CA GLU A 140 20.83 12.16 -0.70
C GLU A 140 19.50 12.78 -0.27
N LEU A 141 18.68 12.03 0.47
CA LEU A 141 17.42 12.49 1.02
C LEU A 141 17.61 13.65 2.02
N ASP A 142 18.56 13.53 2.93
CA ASP A 142 18.92 14.55 3.92
C ASP A 142 19.37 15.85 3.22
N ALA A 143 20.21 15.73 2.18
CA ALA A 143 20.66 16.88 1.37
C ALA A 143 19.51 17.60 0.65
N LEU A 144 18.39 16.92 0.40
CA LEU A 144 17.16 17.48 -0.18
C LEU A 144 16.18 18.01 0.86
N GLY A 145 16.53 18.00 2.16
CA GLY A 145 15.69 18.48 3.25
C GLY A 145 14.74 17.43 3.82
N GLY A 146 15.03 16.13 3.64
CA GLY A 146 14.27 15.04 4.24
C GLY A 146 14.43 14.96 5.75
N VAL A 147 13.47 14.35 6.43
CA VAL A 147 13.41 14.28 7.91
C VAL A 147 14.03 13.02 8.49
N MET A 148 14.29 11.99 7.68
CA MET A 148 14.78 10.68 8.14
C MET A 148 16.14 10.76 8.86
N GLY A 149 17.08 11.55 8.32
CA GLY A 149 18.40 11.76 8.91
C GLY A 149 18.28 12.40 10.28
N LEU A 150 17.51 13.49 10.39
CA LEU A 150 17.26 14.22 11.64
C LEU A 150 16.59 13.33 12.69
N ALA A 151 15.59 12.54 12.31
CA ALA A 151 14.94 11.59 13.21
C ALA A 151 15.90 10.49 13.70
N ALA A 152 16.75 9.99 12.81
CA ALA A 152 17.77 9.00 13.17
C ALA A 152 18.76 9.58 14.20
N ASP A 153 19.23 10.82 14.00
CA ASP A 153 20.14 11.50 14.91
C ASP A 153 19.50 11.83 16.27
N ALA A 154 18.22 12.19 16.28
CA ALA A 154 17.49 12.47 17.52
C ALA A 154 17.19 11.21 18.36
N THR A 155 17.17 10.04 17.75
CA THR A 155 16.67 8.80 18.39
C THR A 155 17.66 7.63 18.36
N TYR A 156 18.92 7.90 18.00
CA TYR A 156 19.92 6.83 17.89
C TYR A 156 20.25 6.20 19.25
N LEU A 157 20.50 4.89 19.21
CA LEU A 157 21.06 4.11 20.30
C LEU A 157 22.52 3.75 20.02
N GLN A 158 22.84 3.50 18.76
CA GLN A 158 24.19 3.18 18.31
C GLN A 158 24.39 3.67 16.88
N SER A 159 25.54 4.25 16.61
CA SER A 159 25.99 4.64 15.28
C SER A 159 27.27 3.89 14.93
N ARG A 160 27.30 3.18 13.82
CA ARG A 160 28.44 2.35 13.42
C ARG A 160 28.72 2.44 11.92
N MET A 161 29.99 2.70 11.59
CA MET A 161 30.47 2.60 10.22
C MET A 161 30.72 1.13 9.85
N LEU A 162 29.99 0.65 8.81
CA LEU A 162 30.15 -0.69 8.26
C LEU A 162 31.23 -0.71 7.17
N ASN A 163 31.74 -1.90 6.86
CA ASN A 163 32.67 -2.17 5.78
C ASN A 163 34.02 -1.44 5.88
N ARG A 164 34.49 -1.07 7.07
CA ARG A 164 35.76 -0.34 7.26
C ARG A 164 36.97 -1.06 6.64
N GLY A 165 36.98 -2.40 6.65
CA GLY A 165 38.05 -3.20 6.06
C GLY A 165 37.96 -3.38 4.53
N LYS A 166 36.94 -2.82 3.85
CA LYS A 166 36.71 -3.01 2.41
C LYS A 166 37.03 -1.79 1.58
N GLY A 167 37.54 -0.74 2.19
CA GLY A 167 37.89 0.52 1.54
C GLY A 167 36.81 1.59 1.61
N PRO A 168 37.19 2.88 1.42
CA PRO A 168 36.31 4.04 1.64
C PRO A 168 35.06 4.05 0.77
N ALA A 169 35.13 3.55 -0.45
CA ALA A 169 34.02 3.56 -1.42
C ALA A 169 32.77 2.77 -0.94
N VAL A 170 32.95 1.80 -0.03
CA VAL A 170 31.87 0.98 0.49
C VAL A 170 31.60 1.22 1.98
N HIS A 171 32.23 2.25 2.58
CA HIS A 171 31.91 2.68 3.93
C HIS A 171 30.45 3.11 4.03
N ALA A 172 29.71 2.54 4.95
CA ALA A 172 28.27 2.81 5.08
C ALA A 172 27.91 3.00 6.55
N LEU A 173 27.40 4.17 6.87
CA LEU A 173 26.89 4.44 8.23
C LEU A 173 25.59 3.70 8.45
N ARG A 174 25.48 2.99 9.57
CA ARG A 174 24.24 2.38 10.06
C ARG A 174 23.98 2.88 11.48
N VAL A 175 22.80 3.42 11.66
CA VAL A 175 22.31 3.96 12.93
C VAL A 175 21.22 3.05 13.47
N GLN A 176 21.41 2.47 14.64
CA GLN A 176 20.38 1.77 15.39
C GLN A 176 19.58 2.82 16.15
N THR A 177 18.27 2.81 16.03
CA THR A 177 17.38 3.81 16.64
C THR A 177 16.45 3.18 17.68
N ASP A 178 15.97 3.97 18.61
CA ASP A 178 14.84 3.62 19.45
C ASP A 178 13.56 3.71 18.59
N ARG A 179 12.91 2.56 18.38
CA ARG A 179 11.75 2.46 17.50
C ARG A 179 10.59 3.36 17.91
N LYS A 180 10.31 3.45 19.22
CA LYS A 180 9.18 4.26 19.73
C LYS A 180 9.48 5.75 19.62
N ARG A 181 10.66 6.17 20.06
CA ARG A 181 11.07 7.57 19.95
C ARG A 181 11.17 8.02 18.50
N TYR A 182 11.61 7.15 17.58
CA TYR A 182 11.65 7.44 16.15
C TYR A 182 10.24 7.66 15.59
N HIS A 183 9.29 6.78 15.93
CA HIS A 183 7.89 6.95 15.57
C HIS A 183 7.32 8.29 16.09
N GLU A 184 7.52 8.59 17.37
CA GLU A 184 7.07 9.84 17.99
C GLU A 184 7.66 11.06 17.29
N TYR A 185 8.97 11.04 17.00
CA TYR A 185 9.64 12.10 16.26
C TYR A 185 9.03 12.31 14.87
N MET A 186 8.86 11.22 14.11
CA MET A 186 8.33 11.30 12.75
C MET A 186 6.88 11.79 12.72
N LYS A 187 6.04 11.30 13.64
CA LYS A 187 4.66 11.76 13.79
C LYS A 187 4.62 13.25 14.10
N HIS A 188 5.40 13.69 15.07
CA HIS A 188 5.47 15.09 15.46
C HIS A 188 5.99 15.98 14.32
N ALA A 189 6.99 15.54 13.57
CA ALA A 189 7.48 16.27 12.40
C ALA A 189 6.40 16.49 11.35
N LEU A 190 5.57 15.47 11.07
CA LEU A 190 4.44 15.62 10.16
C LEU A 190 3.36 16.56 10.70
N GLU A 191 3.01 16.43 11.99
CA GLU A 191 2.00 17.27 12.66
C GLU A 191 2.39 18.76 12.65
N LEU A 192 3.69 19.06 12.71
CA LEU A 192 4.21 20.43 12.65
C LEU A 192 4.43 20.94 11.22
N THR A 193 4.28 20.11 10.18
CA THR A 193 4.50 20.54 8.81
C THR A 193 3.32 21.39 8.31
N PRO A 194 3.49 22.68 8.01
CA PRO A 194 2.42 23.52 7.53
C PRO A 194 1.82 23.01 6.20
N GLY A 195 0.50 23.07 6.06
CA GLY A 195 -0.17 22.61 4.84
C GLY A 195 -0.33 21.10 4.69
N LEU A 196 0.08 20.32 5.69
CA LEU A 196 -0.06 18.87 5.74
C LEU A 196 -1.19 18.45 6.69
N ALA A 197 -2.15 17.69 6.17
CA ALA A 197 -3.19 17.01 6.95
C ALA A 197 -2.85 15.52 7.11
N ILE A 198 -3.07 14.97 8.30
CA ILE A 198 -2.86 13.53 8.57
C ILE A 198 -4.23 12.91 8.82
N HIS A 199 -4.58 11.88 8.04
CA HIS A 199 -5.84 11.16 8.15
C HIS A 199 -5.62 9.70 8.55
N GLN A 200 -6.28 9.26 9.62
CA GLN A 200 -6.35 7.83 9.93
C GLN A 200 -7.52 7.22 9.17
N ALA A 201 -7.23 6.64 8.02
CA ALA A 201 -8.19 5.91 7.20
C ALA A 201 -7.47 4.92 6.27
N GLU A 202 -8.14 3.81 5.95
CA GLU A 202 -7.70 2.94 4.85
C GLU A 202 -8.23 3.48 3.53
N VAL A 203 -7.32 3.78 2.60
CA VAL A 203 -7.67 4.08 1.22
C VAL A 203 -7.92 2.77 0.49
N VAL A 204 -9.11 2.61 -0.06
CA VAL A 204 -9.55 1.40 -0.76
C VAL A 204 -9.62 1.55 -2.27
N GLY A 205 -9.62 2.78 -2.77
CA GLY A 205 -9.71 3.05 -4.19
C GLY A 205 -9.03 4.35 -4.61
N ILE A 206 -8.57 4.38 -5.87
CA ILE A 206 -8.14 5.58 -6.58
C ILE A 206 -9.16 5.84 -7.67
N GLU A 207 -9.71 7.04 -7.68
CA GLU A 207 -10.60 7.48 -8.73
C GLU A 207 -9.83 8.12 -9.87
N THR A 208 -10.19 7.75 -11.09
CA THR A 208 -9.62 8.31 -12.31
C THR A 208 -10.74 8.72 -13.27
N GLU A 209 -10.56 9.83 -13.94
CA GLU A 209 -11.46 10.32 -14.99
C GLU A 209 -10.64 10.77 -16.19
N ASN A 210 -10.98 10.27 -17.38
CA ASN A 210 -10.26 10.57 -18.63
C ASN A 210 -8.73 10.33 -18.54
N GLY A 211 -8.32 9.25 -17.86
CA GLY A 211 -6.92 8.88 -17.68
C GLY A 211 -6.15 9.73 -16.67
N ARG A 212 -6.83 10.61 -15.94
CA ARG A 212 -6.24 11.44 -14.88
C ARG A 212 -6.77 11.05 -13.52
N VAL A 213 -5.94 11.17 -12.50
CA VAL A 213 -6.35 11.01 -11.11
C VAL A 213 -7.34 12.12 -10.75
N LYS A 214 -8.45 11.74 -10.11
CA LYS A 214 -9.45 12.62 -9.56
C LYS A 214 -9.35 12.69 -8.03
N GLY A 215 -9.06 11.57 -7.39
CA GLY A 215 -9.00 11.49 -5.94
C GLY A 215 -8.86 10.06 -5.41
N VAL A 216 -9.17 9.91 -4.15
CA VAL A 216 -9.14 8.63 -3.43
C VAL A 216 -10.43 8.41 -2.65
N VAL A 217 -10.76 7.14 -2.43
CA VAL A 217 -11.90 6.71 -1.63
C VAL A 217 -11.39 5.89 -0.44
N THR A 218 -11.96 6.16 0.73
CA THR A 218 -11.64 5.42 1.95
C THR A 218 -12.66 4.32 2.25
N GLN A 219 -12.29 3.40 3.13
CA GLN A 219 -13.15 2.28 3.55
C GLN A 219 -14.51 2.71 4.13
N LEU A 220 -14.58 3.92 4.72
CA LEU A 220 -15.80 4.49 5.29
C LEU A 220 -16.55 5.41 4.31
N ASN A 221 -16.36 5.25 3.01
CA ASN A 221 -16.98 6.02 1.95
C ASN A 221 -16.65 7.54 1.97
N GLY A 222 -15.52 7.91 2.57
CA GLY A 222 -14.97 9.26 2.45
C GLY A 222 -14.28 9.43 1.10
N GLU A 223 -14.65 10.46 0.36
CA GLU A 223 -14.07 10.84 -0.92
C GLU A 223 -13.19 12.08 -0.74
N TYR A 224 -11.99 12.06 -1.29
CA TYR A 224 -11.04 13.16 -1.23
C TYR A 224 -10.49 13.44 -2.61
N SER A 225 -10.66 14.67 -3.10
CA SER A 225 -10.13 15.06 -4.40
C SER A 225 -8.63 15.35 -4.34
N ALA A 226 -7.90 15.00 -5.41
CA ALA A 226 -6.48 15.31 -5.53
C ALA A 226 -6.05 15.52 -6.98
N LYS A 227 -5.08 16.40 -7.18
CA LYS A 227 -4.39 16.57 -8.47
C LYS A 227 -3.34 15.50 -8.71
N CYS A 228 -2.75 14.98 -7.61
CA CYS A 228 -1.71 13.95 -7.64
C CYS A 228 -1.89 12.97 -6.46
N VAL A 229 -1.63 11.68 -6.70
CA VAL A 229 -1.64 10.65 -5.66
C VAL A 229 -0.30 9.92 -5.66
N VAL A 230 0.35 9.88 -4.49
CA VAL A 230 1.58 9.12 -4.25
C VAL A 230 1.24 7.84 -3.50
N ILE A 231 1.58 6.69 -4.07
CA ILE A 231 1.30 5.38 -3.48
C ILE A 231 2.56 4.91 -2.72
N ALA A 232 2.51 4.93 -1.40
CA ALA A 232 3.61 4.57 -0.51
C ALA A 232 3.21 3.50 0.52
N THR A 233 2.39 2.55 0.10
CA THR A 233 1.73 1.53 0.94
C THR A 233 2.65 0.46 1.52
N GLY A 234 3.89 0.36 1.03
CA GLY A 234 4.89 -0.56 1.55
C GLY A 234 4.40 -2.02 1.56
N THR A 235 4.68 -2.74 2.65
CA THR A 235 4.36 -4.16 2.82
C THR A 235 2.92 -4.44 3.25
N ASN A 236 2.09 -3.42 3.46
CA ASN A 236 0.67 -3.59 3.77
C ASN A 236 -0.17 -3.91 2.53
N LEU A 237 0.25 -3.47 1.34
CA LEU A 237 -0.49 -3.69 0.10
C LEU A 237 -0.56 -5.17 -0.27
N GLY A 238 -1.74 -5.77 -0.15
CA GLY A 238 -1.95 -7.20 -0.39
C GLY A 238 -1.03 -8.09 0.46
N GLY A 239 -0.71 -7.65 1.68
CA GLY A 239 0.28 -8.27 2.54
C GLY A 239 -0.05 -9.72 2.91
N LYS A 240 0.97 -10.58 3.00
CA LYS A 240 0.89 -11.94 3.51
C LYS A 240 2.07 -12.22 4.43
N ILE A 241 1.80 -12.81 5.57
CA ILE A 241 2.81 -13.26 6.52
C ILE A 241 2.97 -14.76 6.37
N PHE A 242 4.23 -15.24 6.36
CA PHE A 242 4.59 -16.63 6.32
C PHE A 242 5.43 -16.96 7.55
N VAL A 243 5.08 -18.03 8.26
CA VAL A 243 5.82 -18.59 9.39
C VAL A 243 5.88 -20.09 9.21
N GLY A 244 7.01 -20.60 8.75
CA GLY A 244 7.12 -22.00 8.29
C GLY A 244 6.13 -22.25 7.14
N ASP A 245 5.30 -23.27 7.27
CA ASP A 245 4.28 -23.65 6.28
C ASP A 245 2.96 -22.87 6.45
N ALA A 246 2.78 -22.18 7.56
CA ALA A 246 1.58 -21.39 7.82
C ALA A 246 1.67 -20.02 7.14
N TRP A 247 0.53 -19.55 6.62
CA TRP A 247 0.41 -18.18 6.09
C TRP A 247 -0.97 -17.60 6.32
N TYR A 248 -1.02 -16.29 6.41
CA TYR A 248 -2.27 -15.52 6.55
C TYR A 248 -2.15 -14.13 5.95
N ALA A 249 -3.29 -13.53 5.59
CA ALA A 249 -3.33 -12.15 5.09
C ALA A 249 -3.14 -11.19 6.25
N SER A 250 -2.04 -10.45 6.24
CA SER A 250 -1.73 -9.43 7.25
C SER A 250 -0.65 -8.48 6.72
N GLY A 251 -0.64 -7.27 7.24
CA GLY A 251 0.52 -6.38 7.22
C GLY A 251 1.49 -6.69 8.37
N PRO A 252 2.57 -5.92 8.50
CA PRO A 252 3.52 -6.05 9.61
C PRO A 252 2.87 -5.67 10.95
N ASP A 253 3.41 -6.20 12.04
CA ASP A 253 3.00 -5.90 13.43
C ASP A 253 1.51 -6.11 13.72
N GLY A 254 0.87 -7.08 13.06
CA GLY A 254 -0.53 -7.39 13.28
C GLY A 254 -1.52 -6.44 12.59
N MET A 255 -1.04 -5.50 11.79
CA MET A 255 -1.92 -4.66 10.97
C MET A 255 -2.59 -5.52 9.88
N HIS A 256 -3.81 -5.17 9.50
CA HIS A 256 -4.47 -5.87 8.40
C HIS A 256 -3.82 -5.54 7.04
N ALA A 257 -4.04 -6.40 6.05
CA ALA A 257 -3.55 -6.20 4.69
C ALA A 257 -4.52 -5.31 3.90
N ALA A 258 -4.00 -4.27 3.25
CA ALA A 258 -4.76 -3.42 2.34
C ALA A 258 -5.01 -4.16 1.01
N ASN A 259 -6.06 -4.99 0.97
CA ASN A 259 -6.38 -5.81 -0.19
C ASN A 259 -7.21 -5.05 -1.23
N ALA A 260 -8.13 -4.20 -0.79
CA ALA A 260 -9.06 -3.48 -1.66
C ALA A 260 -8.32 -2.53 -2.62
N LEU A 261 -7.35 -1.79 -2.12
CA LEU A 261 -6.53 -0.90 -2.94
C LEU A 261 -5.76 -1.68 -4.03
N THR A 262 -5.34 -2.92 -3.75
CA THR A 262 -4.69 -3.79 -4.74
C THR A 262 -5.56 -4.00 -5.98
N ASP A 263 -6.85 -4.23 -5.79
CA ASP A 263 -7.79 -4.46 -6.88
C ASP A 263 -8.08 -3.15 -7.64
N SER A 264 -8.19 -2.02 -6.95
CA SER A 264 -8.32 -0.69 -7.56
C SER A 264 -7.11 -0.33 -8.44
N LEU A 265 -5.89 -0.58 -7.96
CA LEU A 265 -4.67 -0.34 -8.74
C LEU A 265 -4.59 -1.19 -10.01
N LYS A 266 -4.98 -2.45 -9.93
CA LYS A 266 -5.07 -3.32 -11.12
C LYS A 266 -6.11 -2.82 -12.11
N ALA A 267 -7.27 -2.36 -11.63
CA ALA A 267 -8.32 -1.79 -12.46
C ALA A 267 -7.85 -0.50 -13.17
N ALA A 268 -6.98 0.27 -12.52
CA ALA A 268 -6.33 1.44 -13.11
C ALA A 268 -5.18 1.08 -14.10
N GLY A 269 -4.96 -0.22 -14.38
CA GLY A 269 -3.98 -0.69 -15.36
C GLY A 269 -2.55 -0.80 -14.81
N LEU A 270 -2.32 -0.67 -13.49
CA LEU A 270 -0.99 -0.79 -12.90
C LEU A 270 -0.58 -2.27 -12.75
N PRO A 271 0.55 -2.71 -13.32
CA PRO A 271 1.04 -4.07 -13.16
C PRO A 271 1.62 -4.24 -11.75
N LEU A 272 1.02 -5.15 -10.98
CA LEU A 272 1.49 -5.46 -9.62
C LEU A 272 2.27 -6.78 -9.59
N ARG A 273 3.38 -6.79 -8.85
CA ARG A 273 4.17 -7.98 -8.57
C ARG A 273 4.27 -8.22 -7.07
N ARG A 274 4.35 -9.48 -6.68
CA ARG A 274 4.59 -9.85 -5.29
C ARG A 274 6.09 -9.89 -5.02
N PHE A 275 6.50 -9.18 -3.97
CA PHE A 275 7.85 -9.23 -3.44
C PHE A 275 7.87 -10.00 -2.12
N LYS A 276 9.00 -10.67 -1.85
CA LYS A 276 9.28 -11.32 -0.58
C LYS A 276 10.27 -10.48 0.21
N THR A 277 9.98 -10.27 1.49
CA THR A 277 10.94 -9.78 2.47
C THR A 277 11.20 -10.89 3.50
N GLY A 278 12.39 -10.89 4.13
CA GLY A 278 12.72 -11.85 5.20
C GLY A 278 13.04 -11.10 6.48
N THR A 279 12.44 -11.52 7.58
CA THR A 279 12.81 -11.05 8.91
C THR A 279 13.73 -12.10 9.55
N PRO A 280 14.94 -11.73 10.00
CA PRO A 280 15.81 -12.65 10.69
C PRO A 280 15.21 -13.11 12.03
N ALA A 281 15.52 -14.33 12.44
CA ALA A 281 15.11 -14.84 13.74
C ALA A 281 15.73 -13.98 14.85
N ARG A 282 14.96 -13.74 15.90
CA ARG A 282 15.47 -13.18 17.14
C ARG A 282 16.11 -14.30 17.95
N VAL A 283 17.35 -14.08 18.35
CA VAL A 283 18.10 -14.99 19.22
C VAL A 283 18.39 -14.30 20.54
N HIS A 284 18.53 -15.09 21.57
CA HIS A 284 18.93 -14.61 22.90
C HIS A 284 20.43 -14.29 22.94
#